data_bab5fe9596bdc027aad64c34de934653
#
_entry.id   bab5fe9596bdc027aad64c34de934653
#
_cell.length_a   1.000
_cell.length_b   1.000
_cell.length_c   1.000
_cell.angle_alpha   90.00
_cell.angle_beta   90.00
_cell.angle_gamma   90.00
#
_symmetry.space_group_name_H-M   'P 1'
#
loop_
_entity.id
_entity.type
_entity.pdbx_description
1 polymer ?
#
loop_
_entity_poly.entity_id
_entity_poly.type
_entity_poly.pdbx_seq_one_letter_code
_entity_poly.pdbx_strand_id
1 'polypeptide(L)'
;MMENEIDRELLEKIADMLGKPVGAFNIRKDCGCDGRQSTEHIQILDRDDGKAGINIRIADGTVNETCHIPVIITKSGVEETVYNDFFIGENCDVEIVAGCGIHNCGDCDSEHDGIHTFYIGKNAKVTYQEKHYGEGEGTGKRILNPQTIVY
;
A
#
# COMPACT_ATOMS: atom_id res chain seq x y z
N MET A 1 -0.25 1.24 16.26
CA MET A 1 0.60 0.63 15.24
C MET A 1 0.62 -0.88 15.42
N MET A 2 1.32 -1.64 14.61
CA MET A 2 1.28 -3.11 14.61
C MET A 2 1.56 -3.71 16.00
N GLU A 3 0.53 -4.20 16.65
CA GLU A 3 0.66 -4.72 18.01
C GLU A 3 0.39 -6.20 18.10
N ASN A 4 -0.19 -6.80 17.04
CA ASN A 4 -0.54 -8.21 17.08
C ASN A 4 0.21 -9.03 16.04
N GLU A 5 0.24 -10.33 16.27
CA GLU A 5 0.96 -11.28 15.44
C GLU A 5 0.38 -11.39 14.02
N ILE A 6 -0.94 -11.30 13.89
CA ILE A 6 -1.61 -11.36 12.59
C ILE A 6 -1.16 -10.21 11.70
N ASP A 7 -1.09 -9.00 12.23
CA ASP A 7 -0.64 -7.82 11.50
C ASP A 7 0.79 -7.99 11.00
N ARG A 8 1.68 -8.48 11.86
CA ARG A 8 3.07 -8.74 11.51
C ARG A 8 3.22 -9.79 10.42
N GLU A 9 2.48 -10.89 10.53
CA GLU A 9 2.54 -11.97 9.55
C GLU A 9 2.05 -11.50 8.18
N LEU A 10 0.96 -10.75 8.13
CA LEU A 10 0.45 -10.19 6.89
C LEU A 10 1.46 -9.25 6.24
N LEU A 11 2.02 -8.32 7.02
CA LEU A 11 2.99 -7.36 6.50
C LEU A 11 4.27 -8.03 5.99
N GLU A 12 4.73 -9.07 6.66
CA GLU A 12 5.87 -9.84 6.19
C GLU A 12 5.59 -10.50 4.84
N LYS A 13 4.41 -11.08 4.68
CA LYS A 13 4.04 -11.79 3.44
C LYS A 13 3.80 -10.88 2.24
N ILE A 14 3.27 -9.69 2.46
CA ILE A 14 2.89 -8.78 1.35
C ILE A 14 3.93 -7.72 1.04
N ALA A 15 4.77 -7.35 1.99
CA ALA A 15 5.69 -6.23 1.82
C ALA A 15 7.10 -6.51 2.35
N ASP A 16 7.39 -7.74 2.73
CA ASP A 16 8.67 -8.13 3.34
C ASP A 16 9.06 -7.26 4.54
N MET A 17 8.06 -6.77 5.26
CA MET A 17 8.25 -5.88 6.39
C MET A 17 8.32 -6.65 7.69
N LEU A 18 9.51 -6.66 8.29
CA LEU A 18 9.74 -7.16 9.64
C LEU A 18 9.89 -5.95 10.56
N GLY A 19 8.83 -5.59 11.24
CA GLY A 19 8.83 -4.43 12.11
C GLY A 19 8.69 -3.12 11.32
N LYS A 20 9.35 -2.07 11.81
CA LYS A 20 9.24 -0.73 11.21
C LYS A 20 10.16 -0.64 9.97
N PRO A 21 9.61 -0.30 8.78
CA PRO A 21 10.43 -0.18 7.59
C PRO A 21 11.37 1.02 7.64
N VAL A 22 12.43 0.95 6.84
CA VAL A 22 13.32 2.07 6.60
C VAL A 22 12.80 2.84 5.39
N GLY A 23 12.85 4.18 5.46
CA GLY A 23 12.40 5.04 4.38
C GLY A 23 10.92 5.41 4.48
N ALA A 24 10.33 5.80 3.36
CA ALA A 24 8.94 6.20 3.31
C ALA A 24 8.01 4.99 3.40
N PHE A 25 6.94 5.13 4.16
CA PHE A 25 5.92 4.08 4.25
C PHE A 25 4.56 4.64 4.63
N ASN A 26 3.52 3.92 4.25
CA ASN A 26 2.17 4.14 4.74
C ASN A 26 1.49 2.79 4.93
N ILE A 27 1.15 2.47 6.15
CA ILE A 27 0.46 1.25 6.50
C ILE A 27 -1.02 1.58 6.67
N ARG A 28 -1.87 0.94 5.87
CA ARG A 28 -3.31 1.06 5.98
C ARG A 28 -3.87 -0.20 6.62
N LYS A 29 -4.68 -0.04 7.67
CA LYS A 29 -5.30 -1.15 8.37
C LYS A 29 -6.79 -0.87 8.58
N ASP A 30 -7.64 -1.80 8.12
CA ASP A 30 -9.09 -1.76 8.35
C ASP A 30 -9.69 -0.37 8.08
N CYS A 31 -9.49 0.17 6.88
CA CYS A 31 -9.97 1.45 6.40
C CYS A 31 -9.33 2.70 7.03
N GLY A 32 -8.22 2.56 7.74
CA GLY A 32 -7.54 3.69 8.37
C GLY A 32 -6.03 3.66 8.22
N CYS A 33 -5.38 4.79 8.47
CA CYS A 33 -3.93 4.87 8.50
C CYS A 33 -3.42 4.36 9.85
N ASP A 34 -2.56 3.35 9.82
CA ASP A 34 -1.98 2.75 11.03
C ASP A 34 -0.49 3.14 11.22
N GLY A 35 0.04 3.90 10.32
CA GLY A 35 1.40 4.41 10.40
C GLY A 35 1.83 5.03 9.09
N ARG A 36 2.57 6.13 9.17
CA ARG A 36 3.03 6.86 8.00
C ARG A 36 4.35 7.55 8.28
N GLN A 37 5.24 7.51 7.31
CA GLN A 37 6.49 8.26 7.37
C GLN A 37 6.85 8.75 5.98
N SER A 38 7.04 10.06 5.83
CA SER A 38 7.64 10.65 4.64
C SER A 38 9.15 10.79 4.84
N THR A 39 9.88 10.93 3.74
CA THR A 39 11.31 11.25 3.76
C THR A 39 11.54 12.60 3.12
N GLU A 40 12.79 13.04 3.05
CA GLU A 40 13.15 14.29 2.38
C GLU A 40 12.69 14.31 0.91
N HIS A 41 12.77 13.18 0.22
CA HIS A 41 12.50 13.08 -1.21
C HIS A 41 11.15 12.45 -1.54
N ILE A 42 10.53 11.76 -0.60
CA ILE A 42 9.25 11.07 -0.81
C ILE A 42 8.23 11.57 0.20
N GLN A 43 7.21 12.27 -0.30
CA GLN A 43 6.14 12.79 0.53
C GLN A 43 4.87 11.97 0.33
N ILE A 44 4.28 11.55 1.44
CA ILE A 44 3.02 10.83 1.46
C ILE A 44 1.97 11.73 2.09
N LEU A 45 0.93 12.03 1.34
CA LEU A 45 -0.10 12.99 1.71
C LEU A 45 -1.49 12.38 1.59
N ASP A 46 -2.42 12.85 2.39
CA ASP A 46 -3.82 12.51 2.23
C ASP A 46 -4.34 13.07 0.91
N ARG A 47 -5.32 12.37 0.33
CA ARG A 47 -6.00 12.88 -0.86
C ARG A 47 -6.90 14.05 -0.48
N ASP A 48 -7.06 14.98 -1.41
CA ASP A 48 -7.92 16.16 -1.24
C ASP A 48 -9.19 16.11 -2.08
N ASP A 49 -9.46 14.97 -2.74
CA ASP A 49 -10.62 14.79 -3.61
C ASP A 49 -11.79 14.03 -2.95
N GLY A 50 -11.68 13.77 -1.65
CA GLY A 50 -12.71 13.06 -0.90
C GLY A 50 -12.68 11.54 -1.05
N LYS A 51 -11.80 10.99 -1.89
CA LYS A 51 -11.64 9.55 -2.06
C LYS A 51 -10.68 8.99 -1.03
N ALA A 52 -10.87 7.72 -0.65
CA ALA A 52 -9.94 7.01 0.21
C ALA A 52 -8.62 6.76 -0.52
N GLY A 53 -7.51 6.90 0.18
CA GLY A 53 -6.18 6.67 -0.36
C GLY A 53 -5.22 7.81 -0.08
N ILE A 54 -4.11 7.79 -0.82
CA ILE A 54 -3.00 8.72 -0.61
C ILE A 54 -2.43 9.22 -1.94
N ASN A 55 -1.75 10.36 -1.86
CA ASN A 55 -0.90 10.86 -2.93
C ASN A 55 0.56 10.72 -2.49
N ILE A 56 1.39 10.16 -3.35
CA ILE A 56 2.81 9.99 -3.11
C ILE A 56 3.56 10.86 -4.12
N ARG A 57 4.36 11.81 -3.62
CA ARG A 57 5.16 12.70 -4.46
C ARG A 57 6.64 12.39 -4.27
N ILE A 58 7.32 12.08 -5.37
CA ILE A 58 8.73 11.74 -5.38
C ILE A 58 9.47 12.83 -6.14
N ALA A 59 10.42 13.48 -5.45
CA ALA A 59 11.16 14.60 -6.00
C ALA A 59 12.04 14.20 -7.18
N ASP A 60 12.30 15.13 -8.09
CA ASP A 60 13.24 14.92 -9.19
C ASP A 60 14.60 14.43 -8.69
N GLY A 61 15.19 13.48 -9.37
CA GLY A 61 16.51 12.97 -9.07
C GLY A 61 16.58 12.01 -7.88
N THR A 62 15.45 11.58 -7.33
CA THR A 62 15.44 10.60 -6.23
C THR A 62 15.88 9.23 -6.75
N VAL A 63 16.95 8.69 -6.18
CA VAL A 63 17.49 7.39 -6.58
C VAL A 63 17.76 6.51 -5.35
N ASN A 64 17.67 5.19 -5.55
CA ASN A 64 17.94 4.19 -4.52
C ASN A 64 17.08 4.34 -3.26
N GLU A 65 15.84 4.79 -3.42
CA GLU A 65 14.88 4.86 -2.32
C GLU A 65 13.72 3.93 -2.58
N THR A 66 13.13 3.43 -1.49
CA THR A 66 11.99 2.51 -1.51
C THR A 66 10.84 3.12 -0.71
N CYS A 67 9.63 2.98 -1.23
CA CYS A 67 8.41 3.37 -0.55
C CYS A 67 7.53 2.12 -0.34
N HIS A 68 7.13 1.85 0.89
CA HIS A 68 6.27 0.73 1.23
C HIS A 68 4.84 1.21 1.50
N ILE A 69 3.87 0.66 0.81
CA ILE A 69 2.45 1.02 0.98
C ILE A 69 1.55 -0.21 1.17
N PRO A 70 1.80 -1.03 2.19
CA PRO A 70 0.98 -2.20 2.44
C PRO A 70 -0.39 -1.84 3.00
N VAL A 71 -1.36 -2.70 2.71
CA VAL A 71 -2.72 -2.64 3.26
C VAL A 71 -3.01 -3.97 3.94
N ILE A 72 -3.54 -3.93 5.15
CA ILE A 72 -4.00 -5.12 5.84
C ILE A 72 -5.46 -4.97 6.27
N ILE A 73 -6.22 -6.05 6.12
CA ILE A 73 -7.60 -6.17 6.57
C ILE A 73 -7.65 -7.35 7.53
N THR A 74 -8.05 -7.09 8.75
CA THR A 74 -8.09 -8.11 9.82
C THR A 74 -9.49 -8.38 10.33
N LYS A 75 -10.48 -7.60 9.89
CA LYS A 75 -11.88 -7.73 10.29
C LYS A 75 -12.73 -8.27 9.16
N SER A 76 -13.67 -9.14 9.50
CA SER A 76 -14.68 -9.63 8.55
C SER A 76 -15.63 -8.50 8.15
N GLY A 77 -16.03 -8.45 6.89
CA GLY A 77 -17.00 -7.47 6.39
C GLY A 77 -16.41 -6.11 6.00
N VAL A 78 -15.09 -5.97 5.99
CA VAL A 78 -14.44 -4.74 5.51
C VAL A 78 -14.38 -4.77 3.99
N GLU A 79 -15.04 -3.82 3.36
CA GLU A 79 -15.02 -3.64 1.91
C GLU A 79 -14.59 -2.21 1.60
N GLU A 80 -13.54 -2.04 0.80
CA GLU A 80 -13.04 -0.72 0.46
C GLU A 80 -12.45 -0.63 -0.93
N THR A 81 -12.56 0.57 -1.52
CA THR A 81 -11.86 0.94 -2.74
C THR A 81 -10.91 2.10 -2.39
N VAL A 82 -9.64 1.92 -2.70
CA VAL A 82 -8.58 2.86 -2.32
C VAL A 82 -7.83 3.32 -3.57
N TYR A 83 -7.61 4.63 -3.67
CA TYR A 83 -6.92 5.25 -4.79
C TYR A 83 -5.58 5.79 -4.34
N ASN A 84 -4.50 5.30 -4.93
CA ASN A 84 -3.16 5.78 -4.64
C ASN A 84 -2.54 6.33 -5.92
N ASP A 85 -2.21 7.62 -5.92
CA ASP A 85 -1.60 8.29 -7.06
C ASP A 85 -0.12 8.56 -6.74
N PHE A 86 0.75 8.16 -7.67
CA PHE A 86 2.19 8.32 -7.55
C PHE A 86 2.67 9.35 -8.57
N PHE A 87 3.19 10.46 -8.08
CA PHE A 87 3.77 11.50 -8.91
C PHE A 87 5.29 11.38 -8.85
N ILE A 88 5.87 10.74 -9.86
CA ILE A 88 7.29 10.43 -9.92
C ILE A 88 8.00 11.51 -10.70
N GLY A 89 8.95 12.19 -10.07
CA GLY A 89 9.72 13.26 -10.71
C GLY A 89 10.65 12.76 -11.81
N GLU A 90 11.31 13.69 -12.48
CA GLU A 90 12.26 13.36 -13.55
C GLU A 90 13.54 12.74 -12.99
N ASN A 91 14.18 11.88 -13.77
CA ASN A 91 15.47 11.25 -13.45
C ASN A 91 15.46 10.47 -12.13
N CYS A 92 14.34 9.88 -11.77
CA CYS A 92 14.22 9.04 -10.58
C CYS A 92 14.57 7.59 -10.88
N ASP A 93 15.02 6.87 -9.85
CA ASP A 93 15.16 5.41 -9.86
C ASP A 93 14.73 4.91 -8.48
N VAL A 94 13.47 4.51 -8.36
CA VAL A 94 12.84 4.19 -7.08
C VAL A 94 12.09 2.86 -7.15
N GLU A 95 11.94 2.25 -5.98
CA GLU A 95 11.15 1.04 -5.80
C GLU A 95 9.90 1.34 -4.98
N ILE A 96 8.77 0.85 -5.43
CA ILE A 96 7.50 0.91 -4.70
C ILE A 96 7.10 -0.53 -4.36
N VAL A 97 6.89 -0.79 -3.08
CA VAL A 97 6.43 -2.10 -2.60
C VAL A 97 5.03 -1.94 -2.04
N ALA A 98 4.09 -2.53 -2.74
CA ALA A 98 2.67 -2.48 -2.38
C ALA A 98 2.15 -3.88 -2.09
N GLY A 99 0.94 -3.97 -1.61
CA GLY A 99 0.27 -5.24 -1.44
C GLY A 99 -0.90 -5.14 -0.49
N CYS A 100 -1.75 -6.16 -0.51
CA CYS A 100 -2.87 -6.28 0.40
C CYS A 100 -2.91 -7.67 0.99
N GLY A 101 -3.02 -7.75 2.31
CA GLY A 101 -3.22 -9.00 3.03
C GLY A 101 -4.56 -8.98 3.76
N ILE A 102 -5.37 -10.01 3.57
CA ILE A 102 -6.66 -10.16 4.24
C ILE A 102 -6.65 -11.39 5.14
N HIS A 103 -6.94 -11.16 6.42
CA HIS A 103 -7.20 -12.22 7.38
C HIS A 103 -8.69 -12.17 7.72
N ASN A 104 -9.45 -13.16 7.28
CA ASN A 104 -10.89 -13.21 7.49
C ASN A 104 -11.29 -14.47 8.28
N CYS A 105 -11.68 -14.28 9.53
CA CYS A 105 -12.16 -15.34 10.42
C CYS A 105 -13.69 -15.33 10.58
N GLY A 106 -14.40 -14.47 9.86
CA GLY A 106 -15.85 -14.31 9.96
C GLY A 106 -16.61 -14.88 8.76
N ASP A 107 -17.89 -14.58 8.72
CA ASP A 107 -18.81 -15.06 7.68
C ASP A 107 -19.16 -13.99 6.62
N CYS A 108 -18.69 -12.79 6.78
CA CYS A 108 -18.85 -11.72 5.80
C CYS A 108 -17.64 -11.66 4.87
N ASP A 109 -17.86 -11.24 3.62
CA ASP A 109 -16.77 -11.06 2.68
C ASP A 109 -15.90 -9.86 3.07
N SER A 110 -14.59 -9.99 2.87
CA SER A 110 -13.65 -8.89 2.99
C SER A 110 -13.06 -8.60 1.63
N GLU A 111 -13.08 -7.33 1.21
CA GLU A 111 -12.67 -6.92 -0.12
C GLU A 111 -11.81 -5.66 -0.09
N HIS A 112 -10.73 -5.69 -0.86
CA HIS A 112 -9.90 -4.51 -1.10
C HIS A 112 -9.68 -4.33 -2.59
N ASP A 113 -10.15 -3.21 -3.12
CA ASP A 113 -9.94 -2.81 -4.50
C ASP A 113 -8.94 -1.66 -4.51
N GLY A 114 -7.69 -1.95 -4.86
CA GLY A 114 -6.62 -0.96 -4.91
C GLY A 114 -6.39 -0.45 -6.32
N ILE A 115 -6.57 0.85 -6.53
CA ILE A 115 -6.34 1.50 -7.82
C ILE A 115 -5.09 2.37 -7.69
N HIS A 116 -4.01 1.95 -8.37
CA HIS A 116 -2.71 2.62 -8.32
C HIS A 116 -2.43 3.29 -9.66
N THR A 117 -2.29 4.60 -9.64
CA THR A 117 -2.00 5.39 -10.84
C THR A 117 -0.62 6.01 -10.74
N PHE A 118 0.21 5.76 -11.74
CA PHE A 118 1.59 6.25 -11.81
C PHE A 118 1.72 7.32 -12.88
N TYR A 119 2.16 8.51 -12.49
CA TYR A 119 2.55 9.58 -13.39
C TYR A 119 4.07 9.64 -13.38
N ILE A 120 4.71 9.14 -14.42
CA ILE A 120 6.16 8.93 -14.46
C ILE A 120 6.84 10.03 -15.25
N GLY A 121 7.75 10.76 -14.60
CA GLY A 121 8.52 11.83 -15.19
C GLY A 121 9.56 11.33 -16.20
N LYS A 122 10.13 12.27 -16.95
CA LYS A 122 11.13 11.98 -17.99
C LYS A 122 12.36 11.28 -17.41
N ASN A 123 12.83 10.23 -18.08
CA ASN A 123 14.00 9.44 -17.68
C ASN A 123 13.87 8.79 -16.29
N ALA A 124 12.67 8.66 -15.76
CA ALA A 124 12.46 7.99 -14.50
C ALA A 124 12.30 6.49 -14.70
N LYS A 125 12.79 5.73 -13.71
CA LYS A 125 12.64 4.29 -13.64
C LYS A 125 11.95 3.96 -12.33
N VAL A 126 10.85 3.23 -12.42
CA VAL A 126 10.09 2.77 -11.24
C VAL A 126 10.02 1.25 -11.27
N THR A 127 10.45 0.64 -10.19
CA THR A 127 10.24 -0.78 -9.97
C THR A 127 9.06 -0.92 -9.01
N TYR A 128 7.98 -1.54 -9.49
CA TYR A 128 6.77 -1.71 -8.72
C TYR A 128 6.54 -3.18 -8.42
N GLN A 129 6.50 -3.52 -7.13
CA GLN A 129 6.25 -4.87 -6.66
C GLN A 129 4.94 -4.89 -5.88
N GLU A 130 4.06 -5.80 -6.22
CA GLU A 130 2.76 -5.94 -5.58
C GLU A 130 2.53 -7.40 -5.20
N LYS A 131 2.16 -7.62 -3.95
CA LYS A 131 1.85 -8.95 -3.43
C LYS A 131 0.47 -8.95 -2.79
N HIS A 132 -0.28 -10.03 -3.00
CA HIS A 132 -1.61 -10.21 -2.43
C HIS A 132 -1.68 -11.53 -1.69
N TYR A 133 -2.33 -11.52 -0.52
CA TYR A 133 -2.39 -12.71 0.34
C TYR A 133 -3.72 -12.74 1.09
N GLY A 134 -4.36 -13.89 1.11
CA GLY A 134 -5.59 -14.12 1.87
C GLY A 134 -5.44 -15.31 2.79
N GLU A 135 -5.93 -15.18 4.02
CA GLU A 135 -5.89 -16.23 5.03
C GLU A 135 -7.10 -16.15 5.96
N GLY A 136 -7.16 -17.06 6.93
CA GLY A 136 -8.21 -17.13 7.94
C GLY A 136 -9.18 -18.29 7.69
N GLU A 137 -9.80 -18.76 8.76
CA GLU A 137 -10.69 -19.95 8.72
C GLU A 137 -12.17 -19.57 8.54
N GLY A 138 -12.48 -18.29 8.38
CA GLY A 138 -13.84 -17.84 8.17
C GLY A 138 -14.43 -18.31 6.84
N THR A 139 -15.76 -18.35 6.77
CA THR A 139 -16.51 -18.73 5.57
C THR A 139 -16.66 -17.58 4.57
N GLY A 140 -16.45 -16.33 5.01
CA GLY A 140 -16.47 -15.17 4.14
C GLY A 140 -15.31 -15.16 3.15
N LYS A 141 -15.50 -14.54 2.00
CA LYS A 141 -14.48 -14.47 0.95
C LYS A 141 -13.39 -13.46 1.30
N ARG A 142 -12.24 -13.62 0.64
CA ARG A 142 -11.10 -12.68 0.67
C ARG A 142 -10.88 -12.22 -0.74
N ILE A 143 -11.38 -11.02 -1.05
CA ILE A 143 -11.44 -10.51 -2.42
C ILE A 143 -10.40 -9.42 -2.61
N LEU A 144 -9.51 -9.61 -3.57
CA LEU A 144 -8.40 -8.73 -3.87
C LEU A 144 -8.45 -8.36 -5.35
N ASN A 145 -8.80 -7.11 -5.66
CA ASN A 145 -8.94 -6.61 -7.02
C ASN A 145 -7.97 -5.45 -7.27
N PRO A 146 -6.72 -5.73 -7.63
CA PRO A 146 -5.78 -4.66 -7.95
C PRO A 146 -5.97 -4.14 -9.36
N GLN A 147 -5.74 -2.84 -9.55
CA GLN A 147 -5.69 -2.18 -10.84
C GLN A 147 -4.50 -1.23 -10.88
N THR A 148 -3.69 -1.31 -11.93
CA THR A 148 -2.53 -0.44 -12.12
C THR A 148 -2.67 0.34 -13.42
N ILE A 149 -2.51 1.66 -13.33
CA ILE A 149 -2.60 2.58 -14.47
C ILE A 149 -1.28 3.35 -14.55
N VAL A 150 -0.66 3.39 -15.73
CA VAL A 150 0.64 4.04 -15.93
C VAL A 150 0.56 5.09 -17.04
N TYR A 151 1.02 6.29 -16.73
CA TYR A 151 1.14 7.39 -17.69
C TYR A 151 2.58 7.84 -17.86
#